data_a20bc45dbc8c0b0dc25ec572ea4ac407
#
_entry.id   a20bc45dbc8c0b0dc25ec572ea4ac407
#
_cell.length_a   1.000
_cell.length_b   1.000
_cell.length_c   1.000
_cell.angle_alpha   90.00
_cell.angle_beta   90.00
_cell.angle_gamma   90.00
#
_symmetry.space_group_name_H-M   'P 1'
#
loop_
_entity.id
_entity.type
_entity.pdbx_description
1 polymer ?
#
loop_
_entity_poly.entity_id
_entity_poly.type
_entity_poly.pdbx_seq_one_letter_code
_entity_poly.pdbx_strand_id
1 'polypeptide(L)'
;MRKLPSPVCVIFLFLLLLMIIFPSVRETFILSYISIMLAILFHEFGHFAVGYINGVKPQHLIVGFIKFDFERGFHIQFNNNWIYYGGIYRYKVAKYPEKSMLKLLVGGLLVSLLGSFVLFSQFEFLKVFGYSSLLLFIPTAAPINFSSLSNDGFKAYKLLMKDDLFLLYQRVSNQLLQDYSVTTFDEVSKVCSTLEKKIFLTI
;
A
#
# COMPACT_ATOMS: atom_id res chain seq x y z
N MET A 1 13.86 22.92 8.02
CA MET A 1 12.87 21.90 8.43
C MET A 1 13.60 20.77 9.14
N ARG A 2 13.13 20.35 10.34
CA ARG A 2 13.68 19.16 11.02
C ARG A 2 13.24 17.92 10.24
N LYS A 3 14.21 17.12 9.79
CA LYS A 3 13.89 15.82 9.17
C LYS A 3 13.25 14.93 10.24
N LEU A 4 12.10 14.37 9.94
CA LEU A 4 11.49 13.34 10.81
C LEU A 4 12.47 12.18 10.95
N PRO A 5 12.57 11.57 12.14
CA PRO A 5 13.42 10.41 12.34
C PRO A 5 12.95 9.26 11.43
N SER A 6 13.88 8.39 11.08
CA SER A 6 13.55 7.22 10.23
C SER A 6 12.45 6.37 10.89
N PRO A 7 11.42 5.96 10.11
CA PRO A 7 10.36 5.08 10.62
C PRO A 7 10.92 3.79 11.22
N VAL A 8 11.98 3.27 10.65
CA VAL A 8 12.68 2.08 11.16
C VAL A 8 13.15 2.30 12.60
N CYS A 9 13.85 3.41 12.86
CA CYS A 9 14.38 3.71 14.20
C CYS A 9 13.26 3.92 15.22
N VAL A 10 12.21 4.67 14.85
CA VAL A 10 11.11 5.00 15.78
C VAL A 10 10.32 3.74 16.13
N ILE A 11 9.98 2.92 15.15
CA ILE A 11 9.22 1.70 15.39
C ILE A 11 10.05 0.68 16.16
N PHE A 12 11.33 0.54 15.83
CA PHE A 12 12.22 -0.32 16.58
C PHE A 12 12.31 0.09 18.05
N LEU A 13 12.53 1.37 18.34
CA LEU A 13 12.56 1.90 19.70
C LEU A 13 11.22 1.73 20.42
N PHE A 14 10.10 1.96 19.72
CA PHE A 14 8.76 1.76 20.27
C PHE A 14 8.49 0.28 20.63
N LEU A 15 8.81 -0.64 19.72
CA LEU A 15 8.69 -2.08 19.99
C LEU A 15 9.60 -2.53 21.14
N LEU A 16 10.84 -2.02 21.18
CA LEU A 16 11.77 -2.30 22.28
C LEU A 16 11.21 -1.81 23.62
N LEU A 17 10.65 -0.59 23.65
CA LEU A 17 10.03 -0.02 24.85
C LEU A 17 8.83 -0.86 25.30
N LEU A 18 7.96 -1.27 24.38
CA LEU A 18 6.83 -2.15 24.68
C LEU A 18 7.28 -3.50 25.27
N MET A 19 8.34 -4.09 24.73
CA MET A 19 8.89 -5.35 25.23
C MET A 19 9.46 -5.22 26.64
N ILE A 20 10.01 -4.04 27.01
CA ILE A 20 10.53 -3.77 28.35
C ILE A 20 9.38 -3.53 29.35
N ILE A 21 8.39 -2.70 28.95
CA ILE A 21 7.28 -2.31 29.84
C ILE A 21 6.29 -3.46 30.06
N PHE A 22 6.05 -4.28 29.04
CA PHE A 22 5.04 -5.35 29.05
C PHE A 22 5.66 -6.72 28.76
N PRO A 23 6.50 -7.28 29.63
CA PRO A 23 7.18 -8.55 29.37
C PRO A 23 6.22 -9.73 29.24
N SER A 24 5.04 -9.70 29.88
CA SER A 24 4.04 -10.76 29.82
C SER A 24 3.34 -10.91 28.47
N VAL A 25 3.31 -9.85 27.67
CA VAL A 25 2.62 -9.85 26.36
C VAL A 25 3.57 -9.61 25.17
N ARG A 26 4.88 -9.58 25.42
CA ARG A 26 5.89 -9.28 24.39
C ARG A 26 5.82 -10.24 23.19
N GLU A 27 5.61 -11.52 23.44
CA GLU A 27 5.53 -12.53 22.38
C GLU A 27 4.32 -12.27 21.49
N THR A 28 3.17 -11.94 22.07
CA THR A 28 1.95 -11.59 21.35
C THR A 28 2.14 -10.33 20.51
N PHE A 29 2.85 -9.30 21.03
CA PHE A 29 3.16 -8.07 20.27
C PHE A 29 4.07 -8.37 19.08
N ILE A 30 5.13 -9.15 19.27
CA ILE A 30 6.06 -9.51 18.18
C ILE A 30 5.30 -10.31 17.12
N LEU A 31 4.53 -11.32 17.55
CA LEU A 31 3.76 -12.17 16.67
C LEU A 31 2.75 -11.36 15.84
N SER A 32 2.00 -10.46 16.51
CA SER A 32 1.03 -9.59 15.86
C SER A 32 1.69 -8.64 14.85
N TYR A 33 2.80 -8.02 15.24
CA TYR A 33 3.53 -7.11 14.35
C TYR A 33 4.05 -7.83 13.09
N ILE A 34 4.68 -8.99 13.25
CA ILE A 34 5.16 -9.80 12.11
C ILE A 34 3.97 -10.21 11.23
N SER A 35 2.88 -10.66 11.83
CA SER A 35 1.68 -11.09 11.11
C SER A 35 1.05 -9.95 10.31
N ILE A 36 0.95 -8.76 10.89
CA ILE A 36 0.44 -7.56 10.18
C ILE A 36 1.36 -7.19 9.01
N MET A 37 2.68 -7.17 9.22
CA MET A 37 3.63 -6.85 8.15
C MET A 37 3.57 -7.89 7.01
N LEU A 38 3.42 -9.17 7.34
CA LEU A 38 3.23 -10.21 6.35
C LEU A 38 1.89 -10.08 5.63
N ALA A 39 0.80 -9.77 6.33
CA ALA A 39 -0.51 -9.56 5.69
C ALA A 39 -0.46 -8.40 4.68
N ILE A 40 0.19 -7.29 5.04
CA ILE A 40 0.42 -6.16 4.12
C ILE A 40 1.29 -6.61 2.94
N LEU A 41 2.38 -7.33 3.20
CA LEU A 41 3.27 -7.84 2.14
C LEU A 41 2.51 -8.72 1.14
N PHE A 42 1.70 -9.65 1.62
CA PHE A 42 0.90 -10.53 0.75
C PHE A 42 -0.15 -9.74 -0.03
N HIS A 43 -0.78 -8.74 0.59
CA HIS A 43 -1.72 -7.85 -0.08
C HIS A 43 -1.06 -7.10 -1.26
N GLU A 44 0.05 -6.43 -1.00
CA GLU A 44 0.80 -5.69 -2.02
C GLU A 44 1.38 -6.63 -3.09
N PHE A 45 1.79 -7.84 -2.68
CA PHE A 45 2.22 -8.87 -3.62
C PHE A 45 1.07 -9.35 -4.52
N GLY A 46 -0.16 -9.34 -4.04
CA GLY A 46 -1.36 -9.59 -4.85
C GLY A 46 -1.50 -8.58 -6.00
N HIS A 47 -1.31 -7.30 -5.71
CA HIS A 47 -1.28 -6.25 -6.74
C HIS A 47 -0.13 -6.46 -7.72
N PHE A 48 1.07 -6.73 -7.21
CA PHE A 48 2.24 -7.00 -8.02
C PHE A 48 2.04 -8.20 -8.95
N ALA A 49 1.60 -9.34 -8.44
CA ALA A 49 1.45 -10.57 -9.20
C ALA A 49 0.42 -10.42 -10.33
N VAL A 50 -0.77 -9.89 -9.99
CA VAL A 50 -1.82 -9.65 -10.99
C VAL A 50 -1.40 -8.57 -11.99
N GLY A 51 -0.73 -7.51 -11.54
CA GLY A 51 -0.17 -6.49 -12.42
C GLY A 51 0.84 -7.07 -13.39
N TYR A 52 1.80 -7.83 -12.89
CA TYR A 52 2.86 -8.45 -13.68
C TYR A 52 2.30 -9.39 -14.78
N ILE A 53 1.34 -10.27 -14.43
CA ILE A 53 0.66 -11.17 -15.37
C ILE A 53 -0.09 -10.38 -16.47
N ASN A 54 -0.60 -9.19 -16.14
CA ASN A 54 -1.29 -8.32 -17.11
C ASN A 54 -0.35 -7.33 -17.82
N GLY A 55 0.97 -7.53 -17.76
CA GLY A 55 1.98 -6.74 -18.47
C GLY A 55 2.30 -5.39 -17.83
N VAL A 56 1.84 -5.14 -16.61
CA VAL A 56 2.14 -3.92 -15.86
C VAL A 56 3.58 -3.97 -15.38
N LYS A 57 4.36 -2.94 -15.70
CA LYS A 57 5.77 -2.86 -15.27
C LYS A 57 5.87 -2.40 -13.83
N PRO A 58 6.35 -3.24 -12.89
CA PRO A 58 6.53 -2.83 -11.51
C PRO A 58 7.64 -1.80 -11.38
N GLN A 59 7.49 -0.86 -10.46
CA GLN A 59 8.54 0.08 -10.05
C GLN A 59 9.02 -0.27 -8.65
N HIS A 60 8.14 -0.19 -7.66
CA HIS A 60 8.47 -0.45 -6.26
C HIS A 60 7.34 -1.21 -5.57
N LEU A 61 7.73 -2.09 -4.67
CA LEU A 61 6.83 -2.66 -3.66
C LEU A 61 7.44 -2.33 -2.31
N ILE A 62 6.69 -1.64 -1.47
CA ILE A 62 7.18 -1.16 -0.18
C ILE A 62 6.24 -1.68 0.90
N VAL A 63 6.81 -2.28 1.94
CA VAL A 63 6.07 -2.75 3.11
C VAL A 63 6.90 -2.46 4.36
N GLY A 64 6.36 -1.67 5.25
CA GLY A 64 7.05 -1.28 6.46
C GLY A 64 8.40 -0.61 6.15
N PHE A 65 9.45 -1.23 6.63
CA PHE A 65 10.82 -0.77 6.45
C PHE A 65 11.54 -1.36 5.23
N ILE A 66 10.89 -2.23 4.44
CA ILE A 66 11.48 -2.88 3.26
C ILE A 66 10.91 -2.26 1.99
N LYS A 67 11.80 -1.90 1.08
CA LYS A 67 11.49 -1.47 -0.28
C LYS A 67 12.13 -2.43 -1.27
N PHE A 68 11.32 -3.06 -2.10
CA PHE A 68 11.74 -3.81 -3.28
C PHE A 68 11.69 -2.88 -4.48
N ASP A 69 12.83 -2.64 -5.11
CA ASP A 69 12.98 -1.78 -6.28
C ASP A 69 13.19 -2.63 -7.53
N PHE A 70 12.38 -2.38 -8.57
CA PHE A 70 12.40 -3.12 -9.83
C PHE A 70 12.81 -2.25 -11.03
N GLU A 71 13.03 -0.93 -10.84
CA GLU A 71 13.27 -0.01 -11.97
C GLU A 71 14.60 -0.25 -12.67
N ARG A 72 15.66 -0.51 -11.90
CA ARG A 72 17.04 -0.70 -12.40
C ARG A 72 17.57 -2.11 -12.15
N GLY A 73 16.67 -3.10 -12.11
CA GLY A 73 16.94 -4.43 -11.63
C GLY A 73 16.42 -4.64 -10.21
N PHE A 74 16.38 -5.88 -9.75
CA PHE A 74 15.85 -6.19 -8.42
C PHE A 74 16.84 -5.79 -7.33
N HIS A 75 16.45 -4.84 -6.50
CA HIS A 75 17.21 -4.39 -5.33
C HIS A 75 16.32 -4.31 -4.09
N ILE A 76 16.89 -4.66 -2.94
CA ILE A 76 16.21 -4.49 -1.64
C ILE A 76 16.87 -3.32 -0.91
N GLN A 77 16.07 -2.39 -0.43
CA GLN A 77 16.49 -1.17 0.25
C GLN A 77 15.67 -0.94 1.51
N PHE A 78 16.18 -0.13 2.44
CA PHE A 78 15.39 0.34 3.57
C PHE A 78 14.46 1.47 3.14
N ASN A 79 13.19 1.37 3.56
CA ASN A 79 12.22 2.45 3.40
C ASN A 79 12.37 3.45 4.55
N ASN A 80 12.82 4.66 4.23
CA ASN A 80 12.91 5.77 5.18
C ASN A 80 11.73 6.76 5.09
N ASN A 81 10.69 6.40 4.35
CA ASN A 81 9.53 7.27 4.15
C ASN A 81 8.29 6.74 4.89
N TRP A 82 7.82 7.54 5.87
CA TRP A 82 6.63 7.22 6.66
C TRP A 82 5.36 7.04 5.84
N ILE A 83 5.21 7.78 4.75
CA ILE A 83 4.01 7.76 3.89
C ILE A 83 3.77 6.37 3.31
N TYR A 84 4.84 5.61 3.06
CA TYR A 84 4.77 4.28 2.44
C TYR A 84 4.88 3.13 3.43
N TYR A 85 4.86 3.44 4.74
CA TYR A 85 5.06 2.41 5.77
C TYR A 85 3.93 1.37 5.80
N GLY A 86 2.70 1.78 5.50
CA GLY A 86 1.52 0.92 5.49
C GLY A 86 1.38 -0.01 4.28
N GLY A 87 2.36 -0.02 3.39
CA GLY A 87 2.31 -0.77 2.14
C GLY A 87 1.98 0.10 0.93
N ILE A 88 2.69 -0.12 -0.16
CA ILE A 88 2.36 0.47 -1.46
C ILE A 88 3.00 -0.34 -2.59
N TYR A 89 2.22 -0.64 -3.60
CA TYR A 89 2.70 -1.12 -4.89
C TYR A 89 2.68 0.02 -5.91
N ARG A 90 3.85 0.35 -6.48
CA ARG A 90 4.00 1.33 -7.56
C ARG A 90 4.33 0.65 -8.87
N TYR A 91 3.75 1.17 -9.95
CA TYR A 91 3.91 0.63 -11.29
C TYR A 91 3.91 1.76 -12.33
N LYS A 92 4.55 1.52 -13.48
CA LYS A 92 4.51 2.47 -14.61
C LYS A 92 3.21 2.33 -15.37
N VAL A 93 2.50 3.45 -15.50
CA VAL A 93 1.25 3.54 -16.28
C VAL A 93 1.56 4.20 -17.62
N ALA A 94 1.97 3.45 -18.62
CA ALA A 94 2.14 4.05 -19.95
C ALA A 94 0.80 4.16 -20.71
N LYS A 95 0.01 3.10 -20.79
CA LYS A 95 -1.33 3.05 -21.44
C LYS A 95 -2.02 1.76 -20.99
N TYR A 96 -2.50 1.68 -19.75
CA TYR A 96 -3.22 0.49 -19.32
C TYR A 96 -4.73 0.68 -19.49
N PRO A 97 -5.42 -0.28 -20.10
CA PRO A 97 -6.87 -0.29 -20.13
C PRO A 97 -7.43 -0.38 -18.72
N GLU A 98 -8.55 0.25 -18.47
CA GLU A 98 -9.27 0.27 -17.18
C GLU A 98 -9.46 -1.14 -16.59
N LYS A 99 -9.69 -2.13 -17.47
CA LYS A 99 -9.80 -3.54 -17.07
C LYS A 99 -8.54 -4.08 -16.40
N SER A 100 -7.35 -3.68 -16.85
CA SER A 100 -6.10 -4.12 -16.22
C SER A 100 -5.88 -3.46 -14.86
N MET A 101 -6.28 -2.19 -14.71
CA MET A 101 -6.27 -1.49 -13.42
C MET A 101 -7.23 -2.13 -12.43
N LEU A 102 -8.45 -2.46 -12.87
CA LEU A 102 -9.42 -3.14 -12.02
C LEU A 102 -8.89 -4.51 -11.54
N LYS A 103 -8.35 -5.32 -12.45
CA LYS A 103 -7.74 -6.62 -12.10
C LYS A 103 -6.62 -6.45 -11.08
N LEU A 104 -5.75 -5.45 -11.27
CA LEU A 104 -4.66 -5.17 -10.35
C LEU A 104 -5.19 -4.85 -8.95
N LEU A 105 -6.19 -3.96 -8.82
CA LEU A 105 -6.79 -3.60 -7.53
C LEU A 105 -7.43 -4.83 -6.85
N VAL A 106 -8.15 -5.64 -7.62
CA VAL A 106 -8.77 -6.88 -7.11
C VAL A 106 -7.72 -7.89 -6.65
N GLY A 107 -6.51 -7.87 -7.23
CA GLY A 107 -5.42 -8.79 -6.87
C GLY A 107 -5.03 -8.72 -5.39
N GLY A 108 -4.82 -7.54 -4.84
CA GLY A 108 -4.54 -7.35 -3.42
C GLY A 108 -5.70 -7.79 -2.52
N LEU A 109 -6.93 -7.42 -2.90
CA LEU A 109 -8.13 -7.80 -2.16
C LEU A 109 -8.31 -9.33 -2.12
N LEU A 110 -8.14 -10.02 -3.25
CA LEU A 110 -8.24 -11.48 -3.33
C LEU A 110 -7.21 -12.17 -2.43
N VAL A 111 -5.95 -11.71 -2.46
CA VAL A 111 -4.90 -12.30 -1.63
C VAL A 111 -5.18 -12.09 -0.15
N SER A 112 -5.65 -10.91 0.27
CA SER A 112 -6.04 -10.67 1.66
C SER A 112 -7.23 -11.53 2.08
N LEU A 113 -8.22 -11.70 1.20
CA LEU A 113 -9.37 -12.57 1.46
C LEU A 113 -8.91 -14.02 1.60
N LEU A 114 -8.08 -14.53 0.68
CA LEU A 114 -7.54 -15.90 0.77
C LEU A 114 -6.69 -16.08 2.02
N GLY A 115 -5.84 -15.08 2.37
CA GLY A 115 -5.06 -15.08 3.59
C GLY A 115 -5.93 -15.15 4.86
N SER A 116 -7.14 -14.58 4.83
CA SER A 116 -8.03 -14.64 5.98
C SER A 116 -8.55 -16.04 6.29
N PHE A 117 -8.63 -16.96 5.32
CA PHE A 117 -9.09 -18.32 5.57
C PHE A 117 -8.16 -19.13 6.45
N VAL A 118 -6.88 -18.76 6.58
CA VAL A 118 -5.96 -19.47 7.50
C VAL A 118 -6.25 -19.19 8.98
N LEU A 119 -7.17 -18.25 9.30
CA LEU A 119 -7.64 -18.05 10.68
C LEU A 119 -8.23 -19.31 11.33
N PHE A 120 -8.72 -20.26 10.50
CA PHE A 120 -9.23 -21.56 10.96
C PHE A 120 -8.12 -22.59 11.23
N SER A 121 -6.87 -22.25 11.02
CA SER A 121 -5.72 -23.12 11.32
C SER A 121 -5.61 -23.42 12.81
N GLN A 122 -5.01 -24.55 13.16
CA GLN A 122 -4.68 -24.88 14.55
C GLN A 122 -3.42 -24.15 15.04
N PHE A 123 -2.57 -23.69 14.14
CA PHE A 123 -1.32 -22.97 14.45
C PHE A 123 -1.59 -21.52 14.82
N GLU A 124 -1.16 -21.10 16.00
CA GLU A 124 -1.41 -19.75 16.53
C GLU A 124 -0.92 -18.65 15.59
N PHE A 125 0.30 -18.78 15.06
CA PHE A 125 0.84 -17.84 14.08
C PHE A 125 -0.08 -17.65 12.87
N LEU A 126 -0.59 -18.74 12.30
CA LEU A 126 -1.49 -18.68 11.15
C LEU A 126 -2.85 -18.06 11.51
N LYS A 127 -3.36 -18.32 12.71
CA LYS A 127 -4.57 -17.62 13.20
C LYS A 127 -4.35 -16.10 13.24
N VAL A 128 -3.27 -15.65 13.88
CA VAL A 128 -2.96 -14.22 13.98
C VAL A 128 -2.75 -13.60 12.61
N PHE A 129 -2.09 -14.29 11.70
CA PHE A 129 -1.93 -13.87 10.31
C PHE A 129 -3.29 -13.79 9.58
N GLY A 130 -4.17 -14.79 9.77
CA GLY A 130 -5.52 -14.79 9.19
C GLY A 130 -6.37 -13.63 9.70
N TYR A 131 -6.34 -13.35 11.01
CA TYR A 131 -7.00 -12.16 11.58
C TYR A 131 -6.42 -10.87 11.01
N SER A 132 -5.08 -10.75 10.89
CA SER A 132 -4.43 -9.59 10.30
C SER A 132 -4.84 -9.38 8.85
N SER A 133 -4.95 -10.47 8.07
CA SER A 133 -5.41 -10.44 6.68
C SER A 133 -6.87 -10.02 6.56
N LEU A 134 -7.73 -10.47 7.46
CA LEU A 134 -9.14 -10.09 7.52
C LEU A 134 -9.30 -8.62 7.91
N LEU A 135 -8.57 -8.17 8.93
CA LEU A 135 -8.55 -6.76 9.37
C LEU A 135 -8.01 -5.83 8.27
N LEU A 136 -7.11 -6.30 7.42
CA LEU A 136 -6.64 -5.54 6.27
C LEU A 136 -7.68 -5.56 5.14
N PHE A 137 -8.29 -6.72 4.86
CA PHE A 137 -9.27 -6.89 3.78
C PHE A 137 -10.49 -5.98 3.95
N ILE A 138 -11.09 -5.94 5.15
CA ILE A 138 -12.34 -5.20 5.38
C ILE A 138 -12.21 -3.71 5.00
N PRO A 139 -11.26 -2.93 5.55
CA PRO A 139 -11.15 -1.51 5.22
C PRO A 139 -10.63 -1.26 3.79
N THR A 140 -9.80 -2.17 3.23
CA THR A 140 -9.30 -1.99 1.86
C THR A 140 -10.35 -2.33 0.81
N ALA A 141 -11.26 -3.27 1.08
CA ALA A 141 -12.36 -3.65 0.20
C ALA A 141 -13.56 -2.69 0.27
N ALA A 142 -13.76 -2.03 1.40
CA ALA A 142 -14.87 -1.09 1.56
C ALA A 142 -14.74 0.10 0.58
N PRO A 143 -15.79 0.51 -0.13
CA PRO A 143 -15.73 1.62 -1.09
C PRO A 143 -15.77 2.98 -0.35
N ILE A 144 -14.81 3.20 0.55
CA ILE A 144 -14.72 4.38 1.40
C ILE A 144 -13.54 5.24 0.96
N ASN A 145 -13.77 6.55 0.85
CA ASN A 145 -12.73 7.52 0.57
C ASN A 145 -12.35 8.24 1.87
N PHE A 146 -11.12 8.05 2.31
CA PHE A 146 -10.54 8.81 3.42
C PHE A 146 -9.71 9.98 2.86
N SER A 147 -10.39 11.04 2.46
CA SER A 147 -9.80 12.28 1.94
C SER A 147 -8.72 12.07 0.84
N SER A 148 -7.43 12.20 1.17
CA SER A 148 -6.32 12.07 0.20
C SER A 148 -5.86 10.64 -0.10
N LEU A 149 -6.33 9.65 0.68
CA LEU A 149 -5.94 8.25 0.55
C LEU A 149 -7.16 7.39 0.22
N SER A 150 -7.43 7.21 -1.07
CA SER A 150 -8.47 6.27 -1.52
C SER A 150 -7.95 4.83 -1.43
N ASN A 151 -8.75 3.95 -0.81
CA ASN A 151 -8.46 2.52 -0.75
C ASN A 151 -8.79 1.80 -2.07
N ASP A 152 -8.42 0.51 -2.16
CA ASP A 152 -8.60 -0.26 -3.40
C ASP A 152 -10.05 -0.49 -3.76
N GLY A 153 -10.90 -0.73 -2.76
CA GLY A 153 -12.35 -0.90 -2.96
C GLY A 153 -13.00 0.34 -3.53
N PHE A 154 -12.63 1.53 -3.04
CA PHE A 154 -13.12 2.79 -3.59
C PHE A 154 -12.64 3.01 -5.04
N LYS A 155 -11.36 2.77 -5.32
CA LYS A 155 -10.80 2.86 -6.67
C LYS A 155 -11.49 1.88 -7.62
N ALA A 156 -11.68 0.64 -7.19
CA ALA A 156 -12.37 -0.39 -7.98
C ALA A 156 -13.83 -0.01 -8.24
N TYR A 157 -14.55 0.49 -7.23
CA TYR A 157 -15.91 0.99 -7.37
C TYR A 157 -16.01 2.13 -8.40
N LYS A 158 -15.12 3.13 -8.31
CA LYS A 158 -15.10 4.25 -9.27
C LYS A 158 -14.77 3.81 -10.70
N LEU A 159 -13.86 2.85 -10.87
CA LEU A 159 -13.56 2.25 -12.18
C LEU A 159 -14.78 1.50 -12.76
N LEU A 160 -15.52 0.76 -11.93
CA LEU A 160 -16.74 0.05 -12.34
C LEU A 160 -17.85 1.02 -12.74
N MET A 161 -17.98 2.14 -12.04
CA MET A 161 -18.95 3.19 -12.34
C MET A 161 -18.55 4.05 -13.54
N LYS A 162 -17.36 3.84 -14.13
CA LYS A 162 -16.80 4.63 -15.23
C LYS A 162 -16.82 6.14 -14.94
N ASP A 163 -16.42 6.52 -13.73
CA ASP A 163 -16.32 7.92 -13.32
C ASP A 163 -15.17 8.59 -14.09
N ASP A 164 -15.52 9.37 -15.12
CA ASP A 164 -14.54 10.01 -16.01
C ASP A 164 -13.61 10.98 -15.26
N LEU A 165 -14.13 11.69 -14.26
CA LEU A 165 -13.34 12.59 -13.43
C LEU A 165 -12.30 11.82 -12.61
N PHE A 166 -12.70 10.69 -12.03
CA PHE A 166 -11.79 9.82 -11.29
C PHE A 166 -10.74 9.21 -12.21
N LEU A 167 -11.10 8.77 -13.41
CA LEU A 167 -10.16 8.24 -14.39
C LEU A 167 -9.14 9.29 -14.82
N LEU A 168 -9.58 10.52 -15.07
CA LEU A 168 -8.71 11.64 -15.38
C LEU A 168 -7.76 11.93 -14.21
N TYR A 169 -8.29 12.00 -12.97
CA TYR A 169 -7.50 12.19 -11.78
C TYR A 169 -6.43 11.12 -11.61
N GLN A 170 -6.77 9.84 -11.79
CA GLN A 170 -5.83 8.73 -11.70
C GLN A 170 -4.72 8.81 -12.77
N ARG A 171 -5.07 9.17 -14.01
CA ARG A 171 -4.08 9.33 -15.10
C ARG A 171 -3.09 10.46 -14.76
N VAL A 172 -3.60 11.62 -14.38
CA VAL A 172 -2.78 12.79 -14.07
C VAL A 172 -1.94 12.55 -12.82
N SER A 173 -2.52 11.95 -11.76
CA SER A 173 -1.81 11.60 -10.52
C SER A 173 -0.65 10.64 -10.78
N ASN A 174 -0.91 9.56 -11.53
CA ASN A 174 0.12 8.59 -11.86
C ASN A 174 1.23 9.19 -12.73
N GLN A 175 0.90 10.08 -13.65
CA GLN A 175 1.87 10.76 -14.51
C GLN A 175 2.75 11.71 -13.71
N LEU A 176 2.18 12.49 -12.79
CA LEU A 176 2.94 13.38 -11.92
C LEU A 176 3.82 12.63 -10.92
N LEU A 177 3.34 11.52 -10.37
CA LEU A 177 4.14 10.68 -9.46
C LEU A 177 5.28 9.93 -10.18
N GLN A 178 5.21 9.77 -11.50
CA GLN A 178 6.32 9.22 -12.31
C GLN A 178 7.41 10.28 -12.58
N ASP A 179 7.01 11.54 -12.78
CA ASP A 179 7.93 12.63 -13.11
C ASP A 179 8.65 13.18 -11.87
N TYR A 180 8.10 12.98 -10.68
CA TYR A 180 8.65 13.47 -9.42
C TYR A 180 9.01 12.33 -8.47
N SER A 181 10.27 12.29 -8.03
CA SER A 181 10.70 11.45 -6.91
C SER A 181 10.20 12.06 -5.59
N VAL A 182 8.93 11.84 -5.28
CA VAL A 182 8.29 12.41 -4.09
C VAL A 182 8.89 11.76 -2.83
N THR A 183 9.67 12.51 -2.08
CA THR A 183 10.39 12.01 -0.90
C THR A 183 9.88 12.61 0.41
N THR A 184 9.09 13.70 0.36
CA THR A 184 8.62 14.41 1.55
C THR A 184 7.11 14.68 1.51
N PHE A 185 6.49 14.89 2.68
CA PHE A 185 5.07 15.24 2.81
C PHE A 185 4.74 16.56 2.09
N ASP A 186 5.66 17.53 2.11
CA ASP A 186 5.49 18.83 1.43
C ASP A 186 5.44 18.69 -0.09
N GLU A 187 6.20 17.74 -0.66
CA GLU A 187 6.16 17.45 -2.08
C GLU A 187 4.84 16.79 -2.48
N VAL A 188 4.31 15.88 -1.64
CA VAL A 188 2.97 15.29 -1.84
C VAL A 188 1.90 16.37 -1.84
N SER A 189 1.94 17.29 -0.87
CA SER A 189 0.99 18.41 -0.77
C SER A 189 1.04 19.32 -2.00
N LYS A 190 2.24 19.64 -2.50
CA LYS A 190 2.42 20.42 -3.74
C LYS A 190 1.87 19.69 -4.96
N VAL A 191 2.10 18.39 -5.07
CA VAL A 191 1.57 17.57 -6.16
C VAL A 191 0.05 17.55 -6.12
N CYS A 192 -0.56 17.35 -4.94
CA CYS A 192 -2.02 17.39 -4.78
C CYS A 192 -2.61 18.75 -5.17
N SER A 193 -2.03 19.86 -4.70
CA SER A 193 -2.51 21.22 -5.05
C SER A 193 -2.34 21.55 -6.54
N THR A 194 -1.33 21.01 -7.19
CA THR A 194 -1.10 21.16 -8.63
C THR A 194 -2.10 20.32 -9.43
N LEU A 195 -2.46 19.14 -8.94
CA LEU A 195 -3.50 18.29 -9.51
C LEU A 195 -4.87 18.93 -9.46
N GLU A 196 -5.26 19.48 -8.31
CA GLU A 196 -6.52 20.20 -8.16
C GLU A 196 -6.61 21.35 -9.15
N LYS A 197 -5.56 22.16 -9.29
CA LYS A 197 -5.53 23.27 -10.28
C LYS A 197 -5.65 22.77 -11.73
N LYS A 198 -4.99 21.67 -12.09
CA LYS A 198 -5.08 21.12 -13.46
C LYS A 198 -6.47 20.55 -13.76
N ILE A 199 -7.12 19.91 -12.79
CA ILE A 199 -8.47 19.39 -12.94
C ILE A 199 -9.46 20.54 -13.14
N PHE A 200 -9.34 21.61 -12.35
CA PHE A 200 -10.19 22.81 -12.51
C PHE A 200 -9.99 23.57 -13.84
N LEU A 201 -8.82 23.45 -14.48
CA LEU A 201 -8.55 24.09 -15.77
C LEU A 201 -8.97 23.23 -16.98
N THR A 202 -9.38 21.97 -16.76
CA THR A 202 -9.72 21.02 -17.85
C THR A 202 -11.23 20.73 -17.89
N ILE A 203 -12.01 21.25 -16.92
CA ILE A 203 -13.48 21.27 -16.90
C ILE A 203 -13.98 22.63 -17.40
#